data_82ab61cf05d9ebdccf4e15b92163d129
#
_entry.id   82ab61cf05d9ebdccf4e15b92163d129
#
_cell.length_a   1.000
_cell.length_b   1.000
_cell.length_c   1.000
_cell.angle_alpha   90.00
_cell.angle_beta   90.00
_cell.angle_gamma   90.00
#
_symmetry.space_group_name_H-M   'P 1'
#
loop_
_entity.id
_entity.type
_entity.pdbx_description
1 polymer ?
#
loop_
_entity_poly.entity_id
_entity_poly.type
_entity_poly.pdbx_seq_one_letter_code
_entity_poly.pdbx_strand_id
1 'polypeptide(L)'
;EERIVLHCVHIFLTVTMLSLSATDIQGQAVSTISLQDRSNAAGIDFVHYAPRPRWCEIGPTVVGSATNEGLSLVFEQENEYWKSNGRLMTMDEFANVHLIKMNGSGGSWLDYDRDGDWDLYLVNCQGDASITNALFENIGKGKFTRVNDSGAEDDGEGMAVSSADYNNDGYPDLLVTNYGDYKLFQNNGDKTFSNVSATAFPEGIKDLWYGGSAWGDYDNDGDLDLYITGYVDFSRRPKFTSLRFPMDFGGLPNTLFRNNGDGTFSNVTASTGVLDDASRKSMQVLFNDFNEDRLPDLFVTNDTDANGFYLNRGDGTFKPFSGPSGLSTTDGSMGVALGDFNKDGLTDLVYTNYASEVNTLATLVDNRSSNDGQLRNAVFV
;
A
#
# COMPACT_ATOMS: atom_id res chain seq x y z
N GLU A 1 3.29 24.81 24.29
CA GLU A 1 4.15 23.63 24.61
C GLU A 1 3.56 22.28 24.18
N GLU A 2 2.43 22.26 23.46
CA GLU A 2 1.76 21.00 23.03
C GLU A 2 1.81 20.74 21.52
N ARG A 3 2.77 21.29 20.78
CA ARG A 3 2.74 21.23 19.29
C ARG A 3 3.78 20.37 18.60
N ILE A 4 4.59 19.58 19.28
CA ILE A 4 5.73 18.88 18.64
C ILE A 4 5.64 17.35 18.63
N VAL A 5 4.63 16.73 19.24
CA VAL A 5 4.57 15.25 19.36
C VAL A 5 3.94 14.55 18.14
N LEU A 6 3.57 15.26 17.09
CA LEU A 6 2.72 14.71 16.02
C LEU A 6 3.43 14.24 14.75
N HIS A 7 4.75 14.08 14.71
CA HIS A 7 5.46 13.87 13.44
C HIS A 7 5.99 12.45 13.15
N CYS A 8 5.85 11.49 14.04
CA CYS A 8 6.42 10.15 13.83
C CYS A 8 5.42 9.02 13.52
N VAL A 9 4.12 9.27 13.46
CA VAL A 9 3.11 8.18 13.32
C VAL A 9 2.17 8.35 12.13
N HIS A 10 2.41 9.30 11.23
CA HIS A 10 1.42 9.73 10.26
C HIS A 10 1.79 9.50 8.80
N ILE A 11 2.38 8.37 8.44
CA ILE A 11 2.62 8.11 7.00
C ILE A 11 1.43 7.45 6.29
N PHE A 12 0.48 6.84 6.96
CA PHE A 12 -0.56 6.06 6.26
C PHE A 12 -2.03 6.41 6.54
N LEU A 13 -2.36 7.34 7.40
CA LEU A 13 -3.74 7.84 7.54
C LEU A 13 -3.77 9.29 8.03
N THR A 14 -2.95 10.13 7.45
CA THR A 14 -3.18 11.56 7.53
C THR A 14 -3.77 12.01 6.21
N VAL A 15 -5.06 12.20 6.19
CA VAL A 15 -5.59 13.31 5.42
C VAL A 15 -4.97 14.56 6.06
N THR A 16 -3.72 14.83 5.72
CA THR A 16 -3.08 16.08 6.08
C THR A 16 -3.94 17.16 5.46
N MET A 17 -4.38 18.11 6.24
CA MET A 17 -5.03 19.30 5.72
C MET A 17 -4.06 19.99 4.75
N LEU A 18 -4.11 19.62 3.48
CA LEU A 18 -3.62 20.48 2.43
C LEU A 18 -4.66 21.56 2.24
N SER A 19 -4.39 22.73 2.77
CA SER A 19 -5.03 23.93 2.25
C SER A 19 -4.42 24.20 0.87
N LEU A 20 -4.95 23.55 -0.14
CA LEU A 20 -4.69 23.90 -1.52
C LEU A 20 -5.44 25.20 -1.80
N SER A 21 -4.73 26.31 -1.74
CA SER A 21 -5.17 27.51 -2.45
C SER A 21 -4.74 27.35 -3.90
N ALA A 22 -5.55 26.66 -4.70
CA ALA A 22 -5.39 26.66 -6.14
C ALA A 22 -6.07 27.93 -6.67
N THR A 23 -5.34 28.76 -7.36
CA THR A 23 -5.92 29.73 -8.30
C THR A 23 -6.04 28.99 -9.61
N ASP A 24 -7.25 29.03 -10.22
CA ASP A 24 -7.40 28.53 -11.57
C ASP A 24 -6.57 29.39 -12.55
N ILE A 25 -6.37 28.88 -13.76
CA ILE A 25 -5.62 29.56 -14.83
C ILE A 25 -6.26 30.91 -15.23
N GLN A 26 -7.44 31.23 -14.70
CA GLN A 26 -8.19 32.47 -14.93
C GLN A 26 -8.23 33.40 -13.70
N GLY A 27 -7.55 33.03 -12.61
CA GLY A 27 -7.42 33.91 -11.42
C GLY A 27 -8.63 33.97 -10.52
N GLN A 28 -9.59 33.04 -10.64
CA GLN A 28 -10.70 32.92 -9.68
C GLN A 28 -10.28 32.12 -8.46
N ALA A 29 -10.61 32.59 -7.26
CA ALA A 29 -10.36 31.88 -6.04
C ALA A 29 -11.21 30.59 -6.00
N VAL A 30 -10.56 29.44 -6.06
CA VAL A 30 -11.23 28.16 -5.83
C VAL A 30 -11.63 28.09 -4.36
N SER A 31 -12.85 27.60 -4.08
CA SER A 31 -13.33 27.39 -2.72
C SER A 31 -12.36 26.49 -1.96
N THR A 32 -11.93 26.90 -0.79
CA THR A 32 -11.06 26.12 0.08
C THR A 32 -11.75 24.82 0.47
N ILE A 33 -11.16 23.67 0.09
CA ILE A 33 -11.63 22.39 0.62
C ILE A 33 -11.10 22.27 2.04
N SER A 34 -12.00 22.17 3.01
CA SER A 34 -11.67 21.91 4.42
C SER A 34 -12.03 20.47 4.75
N LEU A 35 -11.03 19.67 5.08
CA LEU A 35 -11.22 18.33 5.57
C LEU A 35 -11.19 18.32 7.10
N GLN A 36 -12.08 17.56 7.72
CA GLN A 36 -12.17 17.43 9.17
C GLN A 36 -12.10 15.95 9.54
N ASP A 37 -11.30 15.61 10.54
CA ASP A 37 -11.36 14.29 11.17
C ASP A 37 -12.71 14.14 11.88
N ARG A 38 -13.48 13.14 11.46
CA ARG A 38 -14.79 12.80 11.99
C ARG A 38 -14.85 11.37 12.53
N SER A 39 -13.72 10.64 12.60
CA SER A 39 -13.66 9.23 12.95
C SER A 39 -14.41 8.92 14.24
N ASN A 40 -14.10 9.58 15.34
CA ASN A 40 -14.80 9.40 16.62
C ASN A 40 -16.30 9.75 16.52
N ALA A 41 -16.65 10.84 15.83
CA ALA A 41 -18.05 11.24 15.65
C ALA A 41 -18.80 10.25 14.75
N ALA A 42 -18.12 9.56 13.84
CA ALA A 42 -18.68 8.53 12.98
C ALA A 42 -18.78 7.16 13.66
N GLY A 43 -18.15 6.94 14.81
CA GLY A 43 -18.15 5.66 15.51
C GLY A 43 -17.02 4.73 15.09
N ILE A 44 -15.99 5.26 14.42
CA ILE A 44 -14.78 4.52 14.05
C ILE A 44 -13.79 4.65 15.24
N ASP A 45 -13.71 3.59 16.04
CA ASP A 45 -12.85 3.51 17.22
C ASP A 45 -11.57 2.65 16.97
N PHE A 46 -11.15 2.57 15.72
CA PHE A 46 -9.98 1.83 15.34
C PHE A 46 -8.71 2.56 15.77
N VAL A 47 -7.84 1.84 16.46
CA VAL A 47 -6.50 2.28 16.81
C VAL A 47 -5.50 1.40 16.08
N HIS A 48 -4.74 1.99 15.17
CA HIS A 48 -3.61 1.31 14.57
C HIS A 48 -2.50 1.19 15.62
N TYR A 49 -2.23 -0.04 16.03
CA TYR A 49 -1.14 -0.35 16.93
C TYR A 49 0.16 -0.55 16.14
N ALA A 50 0.93 0.52 16.02
CA ALA A 50 2.37 0.37 15.83
C ALA A 50 3.01 0.51 17.21
N PRO A 51 3.84 -0.42 17.68
CA PRO A 51 4.57 -0.20 18.93
C PRO A 51 5.39 1.05 18.73
N ARG A 52 5.14 2.08 19.55
CA ARG A 52 5.98 3.27 19.56
C ARG A 52 7.37 2.82 19.98
N PRO A 53 8.39 2.88 19.10
CA PRO A 53 9.74 2.66 19.55
C PRO A 53 10.02 3.70 20.64
N ARG A 54 10.65 3.30 21.74
CA ARG A 54 10.96 4.22 22.84
C ARG A 54 11.78 5.44 22.44
N TRP A 55 12.51 5.33 21.32
CA TRP A 55 13.22 6.49 20.77
C TRP A 55 12.29 7.64 20.36
N CYS A 56 11.01 7.40 20.09
CA CYS A 56 10.01 8.47 19.92
C CYS A 56 9.76 9.24 21.23
N GLU A 57 10.08 8.66 22.38
CA GLU A 57 9.97 9.31 23.70
C GLU A 57 11.23 10.08 24.09
N ILE A 58 12.38 9.82 23.43
CA ILE A 58 13.69 10.38 23.78
C ILE A 58 13.90 11.80 23.21
N GLY A 59 12.99 12.26 22.33
CA GLY A 59 12.97 13.63 21.82
C GLY A 59 13.55 13.84 20.44
N PRO A 60 13.31 15.01 19.83
CA PRO A 60 13.51 15.26 18.41
C PRO A 60 14.99 15.32 17.95
N THR A 61 15.94 15.27 18.85
CA THR A 61 17.37 15.37 18.55
C THR A 61 17.94 14.09 17.90
N VAL A 62 17.26 12.95 18.09
CA VAL A 62 17.71 11.65 17.55
C VAL A 62 17.05 11.34 16.19
N VAL A 63 15.90 11.93 15.92
CA VAL A 63 15.09 11.66 14.73
C VAL A 63 15.47 12.55 13.53
N GLY A 64 16.28 13.57 13.73
CA GLY A 64 16.62 14.58 12.71
C GLY A 64 17.62 14.13 11.64
N SER A 65 18.21 12.96 11.77
CA SER A 65 18.98 12.35 10.70
C SER A 65 18.81 10.84 10.79
N ALA A 66 18.21 10.23 9.77
CA ALA A 66 18.32 8.80 9.54
C ALA A 66 19.80 8.44 9.20
N THR A 67 20.73 8.97 9.97
CA THR A 67 22.13 8.61 9.90
C THR A 67 22.34 7.34 10.72
N ASN A 68 23.26 6.52 10.29
CA ASN A 68 23.68 5.29 10.92
C ASN A 68 23.97 5.42 12.42
N GLU A 69 24.46 6.58 12.84
CA GLU A 69 24.74 6.91 14.25
C GLU A 69 23.43 7.02 15.06
N GLY A 70 22.35 7.52 14.47
CA GLY A 70 21.06 7.61 15.14
C GLY A 70 20.41 6.24 15.40
N LEU A 71 20.42 5.35 14.41
CA LEU A 71 19.88 3.99 14.57
C LEU A 71 20.72 3.14 15.53
N SER A 72 22.06 3.28 15.50
CA SER A 72 22.96 2.61 16.44
C SER A 72 22.72 3.08 17.86
N LEU A 73 22.52 4.38 18.06
CA LEU A 73 22.25 4.96 19.39
C LEU A 73 20.89 4.49 19.94
N VAL A 74 19.88 4.44 19.08
CA VAL A 74 18.55 3.92 19.44
C VAL A 74 18.63 2.45 19.82
N PHE A 75 19.35 1.64 19.05
CA PHE A 75 19.55 0.23 19.34
C PHE A 75 20.27 0.02 20.68
N GLU A 76 21.30 0.81 20.99
CA GLU A 76 22.00 0.73 22.26
C GLU A 76 21.09 1.10 23.44
N GLN A 77 20.26 2.14 23.29
CA GLN A 77 19.33 2.56 24.34
C GLN A 77 18.20 1.55 24.55
N GLU A 78 17.64 0.99 23.50
CA GLU A 78 16.67 -0.09 23.58
C GLU A 78 17.28 -1.33 24.22
N ASN A 79 18.52 -1.71 23.87
CA ASN A 79 19.21 -2.81 24.50
C ASN A 79 19.48 -2.61 26.00
N GLU A 80 19.81 -1.40 26.43
CA GLU A 80 19.97 -1.11 27.88
C GLU A 80 18.64 -1.29 28.63
N TYR A 81 17.51 -0.86 28.01
CA TYR A 81 16.18 -1.11 28.58
C TYR A 81 15.86 -2.60 28.67
N TRP A 82 16.02 -3.33 27.57
CA TRP A 82 15.72 -4.76 27.55
C TRP A 82 16.63 -5.56 28.44
N LYS A 83 17.89 -5.15 28.57
CA LYS A 83 18.88 -5.73 29.50
C LYS A 83 18.43 -5.56 30.93
N SER A 84 17.91 -4.41 31.32
CA SER A 84 17.34 -4.16 32.64
C SER A 84 16.11 -5.02 32.96
N ASN A 85 15.42 -5.52 31.92
CA ASN A 85 14.24 -6.40 32.00
C ASN A 85 14.57 -7.87 31.69
N GLY A 86 15.84 -8.24 31.62
CA GLY A 86 16.32 -9.64 31.49
C GLY A 86 16.28 -10.19 30.05
N ARG A 87 16.12 -9.34 29.03
CA ARG A 87 16.15 -9.71 27.62
C ARG A 87 17.12 -8.84 26.83
N LEU A 88 17.97 -9.47 26.03
CA LEU A 88 18.79 -8.79 25.03
C LEU A 88 18.11 -8.93 23.66
N MET A 89 17.93 -7.84 22.95
CA MET A 89 17.45 -7.84 21.58
C MET A 89 18.65 -7.78 20.63
N THR A 90 18.67 -8.63 19.62
CA THR A 90 19.65 -8.53 18.53
C THR A 90 19.24 -7.41 17.58
N MET A 91 20.19 -6.88 16.78
CA MET A 91 19.83 -5.92 15.72
C MET A 91 18.80 -6.51 14.75
N ASP A 92 18.82 -7.80 14.55
CA ASP A 92 17.88 -8.51 13.68
C ASP A 92 16.47 -8.49 14.27
N GLU A 93 16.33 -8.77 15.54
CA GLU A 93 15.05 -8.67 16.25
C GLU A 93 14.56 -7.22 16.27
N PHE A 94 15.45 -6.25 16.51
CA PHE A 94 15.11 -4.83 16.46
C PHE A 94 14.57 -4.42 15.09
N ALA A 95 15.28 -4.77 14.01
CA ALA A 95 14.85 -4.46 12.66
C ALA A 95 13.51 -5.13 12.33
N ASN A 96 13.36 -6.41 12.63
CA ASN A 96 12.14 -7.15 12.33
C ASN A 96 10.94 -6.61 13.13
N VAL A 97 11.11 -6.35 14.43
CA VAL A 97 9.99 -5.89 15.27
C VAL A 97 9.58 -4.44 14.94
N HIS A 98 10.54 -3.56 14.71
CA HIS A 98 10.23 -2.13 14.56
C HIS A 98 9.99 -1.71 13.12
N LEU A 99 10.80 -2.16 12.15
CA LEU A 99 10.66 -1.74 10.76
C LEU A 99 9.40 -2.32 10.11
N ILE A 100 9.06 -3.56 10.38
CA ILE A 100 7.83 -4.17 9.86
C ILE A 100 6.62 -3.42 10.41
N LYS A 101 6.51 -3.29 11.72
CA LYS A 101 5.36 -2.67 12.39
C LYS A 101 5.21 -1.17 12.14
N MET A 102 6.27 -0.50 11.68
CA MET A 102 6.21 0.91 11.27
C MET A 102 5.66 1.12 9.86
N ASN A 103 5.67 0.09 9.02
CA ASN A 103 5.29 0.19 7.61
C ASN A 103 3.94 -0.44 7.28
N GLY A 104 3.28 -1.08 8.25
CA GLY A 104 2.00 -1.74 8.00
C GLY A 104 0.82 -0.87 8.40
N SER A 105 -0.09 -0.69 7.49
CA SER A 105 -1.49 -0.30 7.69
C SER A 105 -2.17 -0.13 6.33
N GLY A 106 -3.45 -0.38 6.26
CA GLY A 106 -4.21 -0.21 5.04
C GLY A 106 -5.70 -0.08 5.34
N GLY A 107 -6.46 0.31 4.35
CA GLY A 107 -7.90 0.35 4.44
C GLY A 107 -8.53 0.21 3.06
N SER A 108 -9.70 -0.40 3.01
CA SER A 108 -10.49 -0.55 1.81
C SER A 108 -11.94 -0.19 2.07
N TRP A 109 -12.55 0.50 1.10
CA TRP A 109 -13.98 0.71 1.06
C TRP A 109 -14.63 -0.41 0.24
N LEU A 110 -15.73 -0.96 0.75
CA LEU A 110 -16.51 -2.00 0.08
C LEU A 110 -17.96 -1.94 0.58
N ASP A 111 -18.89 -2.37 -0.26
CA ASP A 111 -20.30 -2.59 0.12
C ASP A 111 -20.44 -4.10 0.41
N TYR A 112 -20.00 -4.53 1.64
CA TYR A 112 -19.82 -5.95 1.92
C TYR A 112 -21.14 -6.71 2.07
N ASP A 113 -22.22 -6.02 2.42
CA ASP A 113 -23.54 -6.62 2.65
C ASP A 113 -24.57 -6.26 1.56
N ARG A 114 -24.13 -5.46 0.54
CA ARG A 114 -24.92 -5.03 -0.62
C ARG A 114 -26.15 -4.21 -0.26
N ASP A 115 -26.06 -3.40 0.76
CA ASP A 115 -27.12 -2.46 1.14
C ASP A 115 -27.06 -1.12 0.40
N GLY A 116 -25.99 -0.87 -0.35
CA GLY A 116 -25.74 0.30 -1.18
C GLY A 116 -24.95 1.40 -0.45
N ASP A 117 -24.59 1.21 0.79
CA ASP A 117 -23.73 2.10 1.56
C ASP A 117 -22.28 1.53 1.62
N TRP A 118 -21.27 2.40 1.51
CA TRP A 118 -19.87 1.96 1.58
C TRP A 118 -19.44 1.69 3.01
N ASP A 119 -18.97 0.48 3.26
CA ASP A 119 -18.37 0.01 4.50
C ASP A 119 -16.86 0.18 4.49
N LEU A 120 -16.22 0.02 5.64
CA LEU A 120 -14.79 0.26 5.80
C LEU A 120 -14.10 -0.93 6.46
N TYR A 121 -13.09 -1.48 5.79
CA TYR A 121 -12.19 -2.45 6.38
C TYR A 121 -10.82 -1.80 6.67
N LEU A 122 -10.29 -1.99 7.88
CA LEU A 122 -9.03 -1.42 8.35
C LEU A 122 -8.06 -2.50 8.78
N VAL A 123 -6.82 -2.38 8.32
CA VAL A 123 -5.73 -3.33 8.57
C VAL A 123 -4.88 -2.89 9.74
N ASN A 124 -4.54 -3.82 10.62
CA ASN A 124 -3.62 -3.62 11.74
C ASN A 124 -2.32 -4.40 11.53
N CYS A 125 -1.21 -3.89 12.02
CA CYS A 125 0.13 -4.47 11.87
C CYS A 125 0.76 -4.81 13.22
N GLN A 126 0.04 -5.50 14.11
CA GLN A 126 0.56 -5.82 15.44
C GLN A 126 1.17 -7.22 15.56
N GLY A 127 0.65 -8.21 14.80
CA GLY A 127 1.02 -9.61 14.99
C GLY A 127 0.68 -10.12 16.40
N ASP A 128 -0.47 -9.71 16.92
CA ASP A 128 -0.97 -10.06 18.25
C ASP A 128 -2.43 -10.47 18.12
N ALA A 129 -2.75 -11.71 18.46
CA ALA A 129 -4.08 -12.29 18.34
C ALA A 129 -5.20 -11.53 19.08
N SER A 130 -4.84 -10.63 20.00
CA SER A 130 -5.81 -9.74 20.67
C SER A 130 -6.11 -8.46 19.88
N ILE A 131 -5.38 -8.19 18.81
CA ILE A 131 -5.47 -6.98 18.00
C ILE A 131 -5.56 -7.38 16.54
N THR A 132 -6.79 -7.43 16.04
CA THR A 132 -7.09 -7.87 14.68
C THR A 132 -7.42 -6.70 13.78
N ASN A 133 -7.48 -6.98 12.48
CA ASN A 133 -8.13 -6.11 11.50
C ASN A 133 -9.59 -5.87 11.90
N ALA A 134 -10.21 -4.84 11.35
CA ALA A 134 -11.57 -4.45 11.72
C ALA A 134 -12.42 -4.09 10.51
N LEU A 135 -13.61 -4.66 10.46
CA LEU A 135 -14.69 -4.28 9.56
C LEU A 135 -15.66 -3.34 10.29
N PHE A 136 -16.07 -2.28 9.63
CA PHE A 136 -17.03 -1.30 10.11
C PHE A 136 -18.18 -1.19 9.11
N GLU A 137 -19.37 -1.59 9.52
CA GLU A 137 -20.61 -1.44 8.76
C GLU A 137 -21.07 0.03 8.80
N ASN A 138 -21.41 0.58 7.66
CA ASN A 138 -22.03 1.90 7.53
C ASN A 138 -23.52 1.78 7.82
N ILE A 139 -23.95 2.35 8.93
CA ILE A 139 -25.36 2.35 9.35
C ILE A 139 -26.10 3.62 8.91
N GLY A 140 -25.59 4.29 7.90
CA GLY A 140 -26.15 5.52 7.33
C GLY A 140 -25.81 6.79 8.11
N LYS A 141 -26.04 7.94 7.48
CA LYS A 141 -25.78 9.29 8.04
C LYS A 141 -24.34 9.53 8.51
N GLY A 142 -23.37 8.86 7.86
CA GLY A 142 -21.95 8.96 8.21
C GLY A 142 -21.63 8.32 9.57
N LYS A 143 -22.34 7.26 9.93
CA LYS A 143 -22.11 6.48 11.15
C LYS A 143 -21.69 5.07 10.79
N PHE A 144 -20.76 4.54 11.57
CA PHE A 144 -20.20 3.20 11.42
C PHE A 144 -20.32 2.42 12.72
N THR A 145 -20.48 1.12 12.59
CA THR A 145 -20.51 0.18 13.73
C THR A 145 -19.52 -0.95 13.43
N ARG A 146 -18.64 -1.25 14.38
CA ARG A 146 -17.72 -2.37 14.24
C ARG A 146 -18.50 -3.69 14.14
N VAL A 147 -18.18 -4.47 13.13
CA VAL A 147 -18.69 -5.85 12.97
C VAL A 147 -17.74 -6.76 13.73
N ASN A 148 -18.29 -7.56 14.64
CA ASN A 148 -17.54 -8.57 15.37
C ASN A 148 -17.86 -9.94 14.81
N ASP A 149 -16.89 -10.84 14.85
CA ASP A 149 -17.05 -12.22 14.35
C ASP A 149 -17.43 -12.26 12.85
N SER A 150 -16.89 -11.33 12.07
CA SER A 150 -17.12 -11.27 10.61
C SER A 150 -16.47 -12.44 9.87
N GLY A 151 -15.47 -13.09 10.47
CA GLY A 151 -14.63 -14.10 9.81
C GLY A 151 -13.46 -13.53 9.01
N ALA A 152 -13.37 -12.19 8.90
CA ALA A 152 -12.25 -11.50 8.25
C ALA A 152 -11.28 -10.87 9.25
N GLU A 153 -11.37 -11.23 10.52
CA GLU A 153 -10.42 -10.82 11.53
C GLU A 153 -9.06 -11.49 11.26
N ASP A 154 -8.07 -10.69 10.92
CA ASP A 154 -6.70 -11.13 10.72
C ASP A 154 -5.81 -10.55 11.81
N ASP A 155 -5.04 -11.41 12.46
CA ASP A 155 -4.09 -11.11 13.53
C ASP A 155 -2.64 -11.03 13.04
N GLY A 156 -2.44 -11.06 11.71
CA GLY A 156 -1.14 -10.94 11.07
C GLY A 156 -0.49 -9.57 11.22
N GLU A 157 0.73 -9.43 10.74
CA GLU A 157 1.39 -8.14 10.59
C GLU A 157 0.97 -7.52 9.26
N GLY A 158 -0.27 -6.99 9.23
CA GLY A 158 -0.95 -6.53 8.02
C GLY A 158 -0.32 -5.31 7.38
N MET A 159 -0.23 -5.31 6.04
CA MET A 159 0.41 -4.26 5.24
C MET A 159 -0.60 -3.48 4.41
N ALA A 160 -1.45 -4.17 3.68
CA ALA A 160 -2.46 -3.54 2.84
C ALA A 160 -3.70 -4.43 2.72
N VAL A 161 -4.75 -3.86 2.12
CA VAL A 161 -5.96 -4.59 1.76
C VAL A 161 -6.51 -4.05 0.44
N SER A 162 -7.02 -4.95 -0.38
CA SER A 162 -7.81 -4.61 -1.57
C SER A 162 -9.09 -5.44 -1.61
N SER A 163 -10.17 -4.85 -2.14
CA SER A 163 -11.46 -5.50 -2.25
C SER A 163 -11.87 -5.65 -3.71
N ALA A 164 -12.44 -6.82 -4.07
CA ALA A 164 -13.00 -7.10 -5.37
C ALA A 164 -13.90 -8.33 -5.30
N ASP A 165 -14.87 -8.44 -6.19
CA ASP A 165 -15.64 -9.66 -6.41
C ASP A 165 -14.84 -10.56 -7.37
N TYR A 166 -13.89 -11.37 -6.80
CA TYR A 166 -12.98 -12.16 -7.61
C TYR A 166 -13.62 -13.43 -8.19
N ASN A 167 -14.72 -13.88 -7.60
CA ASN A 167 -15.41 -15.12 -7.97
C ASN A 167 -16.72 -14.87 -8.74
N ASN A 168 -17.02 -13.60 -9.06
CA ASN A 168 -18.22 -13.18 -9.79
C ASN A 168 -19.54 -13.57 -9.13
N ASP A 169 -19.59 -13.70 -7.80
CA ASP A 169 -20.81 -14.03 -7.05
C ASP A 169 -21.65 -12.79 -6.67
N GLY A 170 -21.12 -11.62 -6.94
CA GLY A 170 -21.74 -10.32 -6.70
C GLY A 170 -21.47 -9.72 -5.33
N TYR A 171 -20.66 -10.36 -4.49
CA TYR A 171 -20.24 -9.83 -3.20
C TYR A 171 -18.74 -9.50 -3.21
N PRO A 172 -18.31 -8.33 -2.70
CA PRO A 172 -16.90 -8.00 -2.67
C PRO A 172 -16.16 -8.84 -1.62
N ASP A 173 -15.06 -9.43 -2.05
CA ASP A 173 -14.11 -10.18 -1.25
C ASP A 173 -12.96 -9.29 -0.78
N LEU A 174 -12.10 -9.79 0.11
CA LEU A 174 -10.95 -9.05 0.64
C LEU A 174 -9.66 -9.83 0.47
N LEU A 175 -8.65 -9.20 -0.10
CA LEU A 175 -7.26 -9.67 0.00
C LEU A 175 -6.51 -8.80 0.99
N VAL A 176 -5.99 -9.39 2.04
CA VAL A 176 -5.12 -8.75 3.03
C VAL A 176 -3.70 -9.24 2.83
N THR A 177 -2.76 -8.33 2.64
CA THR A 177 -1.33 -8.65 2.58
C THR A 177 -0.67 -8.40 3.92
N ASN A 178 0.26 -9.28 4.30
CA ASN A 178 0.97 -9.26 5.57
C ASN A 178 2.49 -9.35 5.37
N TYR A 179 3.21 -9.15 6.44
CA TYR A 179 4.53 -9.73 6.57
C TYR A 179 4.37 -11.21 6.91
N GLY A 180 4.93 -12.09 6.08
CA GLY A 180 4.86 -13.54 6.23
C GLY A 180 3.86 -14.22 5.32
N ASP A 181 2.70 -13.63 5.10
CA ASP A 181 1.64 -14.22 4.26
C ASP A 181 0.75 -13.17 3.57
N TYR A 182 -0.27 -13.65 2.88
CA TYR A 182 -1.45 -12.89 2.49
C TYR A 182 -2.69 -13.78 2.64
N LYS A 183 -3.83 -13.16 2.91
CA LYS A 183 -5.08 -13.88 3.15
C LYS A 183 -6.18 -13.41 2.21
N LEU A 184 -6.82 -14.36 1.56
CA LEU A 184 -8.03 -14.13 0.75
C LEU A 184 -9.25 -14.53 1.58
N PHE A 185 -10.09 -13.58 1.88
CA PHE A 185 -11.34 -13.75 2.58
C PHE A 185 -12.49 -13.63 1.59
N GLN A 186 -13.13 -14.76 1.31
CA GLN A 186 -14.32 -14.82 0.46
C GLN A 186 -15.54 -14.37 1.26
N ASN A 187 -16.33 -13.47 0.72
CA ASN A 187 -17.60 -13.05 1.26
C ASN A 187 -18.65 -14.17 1.06
N ASN A 188 -19.32 -14.58 2.12
CA ASN A 188 -20.31 -15.67 2.07
C ASN A 188 -21.71 -15.18 1.66
N GLY A 189 -21.91 -13.87 1.46
CA GLY A 189 -23.20 -13.26 1.16
C GLY A 189 -24.19 -13.22 2.34
N ASP A 190 -23.75 -13.54 3.53
CA ASP A 190 -24.53 -13.55 4.77
C ASP A 190 -23.95 -12.62 5.86
N LYS A 191 -23.17 -11.62 5.44
CA LYS A 191 -22.41 -10.68 6.28
C LYS A 191 -21.20 -11.31 6.98
N THR A 192 -20.75 -12.48 6.54
CA THR A 192 -19.55 -13.16 7.05
C THR A 192 -18.57 -13.46 5.93
N PHE A 193 -17.33 -13.73 6.31
CA PHE A 193 -16.25 -14.11 5.40
C PHE A 193 -15.65 -15.46 5.77
N SER A 194 -15.10 -16.14 4.78
CA SER A 194 -14.34 -17.39 4.94
C SER A 194 -12.91 -17.19 4.43
N ASN A 195 -11.92 -17.57 5.22
CA ASN A 195 -10.53 -17.59 4.73
C ASN A 195 -10.34 -18.77 3.77
N VAL A 196 -10.17 -18.47 2.50
CA VAL A 196 -10.01 -19.45 1.41
C VAL A 196 -8.59 -19.53 0.87
N SER A 197 -7.63 -18.86 1.49
CA SER A 197 -6.24 -18.70 1.01
C SER A 197 -5.59 -20.03 0.61
N ALA A 198 -5.74 -21.07 1.44
CA ALA A 198 -5.12 -22.38 1.18
C ALA A 198 -5.69 -23.08 -0.06
N THR A 199 -6.95 -22.85 -0.38
CA THR A 199 -7.62 -23.40 -1.58
C THR A 199 -7.32 -22.54 -2.79
N ALA A 200 -7.42 -21.22 -2.63
CA ALA A 200 -7.23 -20.26 -3.71
C ALA A 200 -5.78 -20.27 -4.25
N PHE A 201 -4.78 -20.51 -3.40
CA PHE A 201 -3.37 -20.53 -3.78
C PHE A 201 -2.74 -21.92 -3.56
N PRO A 202 -3.03 -22.91 -4.42
CA PRO A 202 -2.62 -24.29 -4.22
C PRO A 202 -1.10 -24.51 -4.30
N GLU A 203 -0.37 -23.59 -4.90
CA GLU A 203 1.11 -23.60 -4.93
C GLU A 203 1.73 -23.20 -3.56
N GLY A 204 0.89 -22.76 -2.63
CA GLY A 204 1.28 -22.28 -1.31
C GLY A 204 1.71 -20.82 -1.29
N ILE A 205 1.63 -20.22 -0.11
CA ILE A 205 2.01 -18.83 0.16
C ILE A 205 3.40 -18.84 0.77
N LYS A 206 4.29 -17.98 0.27
CA LYS A 206 5.66 -17.86 0.79
C LYS A 206 5.71 -16.93 1.98
N ASP A 207 6.65 -17.18 2.88
CA ASP A 207 6.96 -16.30 4.02
C ASP A 207 7.82 -15.12 3.53
N LEU A 208 7.15 -14.05 3.05
CA LEU A 208 7.77 -12.87 2.47
C LEU A 208 7.09 -11.59 3.01
N TRP A 209 7.74 -10.45 2.84
CA TRP A 209 7.11 -9.17 3.11
C TRP A 209 6.33 -8.68 1.89
N TYR A 210 5.02 -8.81 1.96
CA TYR A 210 4.13 -8.33 0.90
C TYR A 210 3.74 -6.88 1.13
N GLY A 211 3.63 -6.12 0.04
CA GLY A 211 3.18 -4.74 0.04
C GLY A 211 1.71 -4.60 -0.36
N GLY A 212 1.43 -3.74 -1.33
CA GLY A 212 0.08 -3.55 -1.87
C GLY A 212 -0.37 -4.66 -2.82
N SER A 213 -1.63 -4.62 -3.19
CA SER A 213 -2.22 -5.50 -4.20
C SER A 213 -3.24 -4.76 -5.06
N ALA A 214 -3.49 -5.27 -6.27
CA ALA A 214 -4.51 -4.76 -7.16
C ALA A 214 -5.18 -5.89 -7.94
N TRP A 215 -6.44 -5.68 -8.25
CA TRP A 215 -7.27 -6.55 -9.06
C TRP A 215 -7.46 -5.96 -10.46
N GLY A 216 -7.45 -6.81 -11.49
CA GLY A 216 -7.69 -6.39 -12.87
C GLY A 216 -7.77 -7.59 -13.80
N ASP A 217 -8.68 -7.58 -14.74
CA ASP A 217 -8.82 -8.60 -15.79
C ASP A 217 -7.81 -8.30 -16.90
N TYR A 218 -6.55 -8.79 -16.72
CA TYR A 218 -5.46 -8.41 -17.64
C TYR A 218 -5.50 -9.15 -18.97
N ASP A 219 -6.13 -10.32 -19.04
CA ASP A 219 -6.23 -11.12 -20.26
C ASP A 219 -7.63 -11.08 -20.89
N ASN A 220 -8.55 -10.28 -20.32
CA ASN A 220 -9.93 -10.06 -20.78
C ASN A 220 -10.75 -11.35 -20.89
N ASP A 221 -10.55 -12.28 -19.95
CA ASP A 221 -11.35 -13.50 -19.87
C ASP A 221 -12.62 -13.35 -19.02
N GLY A 222 -12.79 -12.21 -18.32
CA GLY A 222 -13.94 -11.83 -17.51
C GLY A 222 -13.77 -12.15 -16.03
N ASP A 223 -12.65 -12.75 -15.63
CA ASP A 223 -12.31 -13.03 -14.23
C ASP A 223 -11.25 -12.03 -13.74
N LEU A 224 -11.37 -11.56 -12.51
CA LEU A 224 -10.40 -10.62 -11.96
C LEU A 224 -9.12 -11.34 -11.53
N ASP A 225 -8.01 -10.93 -12.12
CA ASP A 225 -6.66 -11.36 -11.78
C ASP A 225 -6.08 -10.54 -10.65
N LEU A 226 -4.99 -11.02 -10.05
CA LEU A 226 -4.41 -10.43 -8.86
C LEU A 226 -2.93 -10.16 -9.04
N TYR A 227 -2.52 -8.91 -8.78
CA TYR A 227 -1.10 -8.57 -8.63
C TYR A 227 -0.79 -8.23 -7.18
N ILE A 228 0.28 -8.85 -6.63
CA ILE A 228 0.76 -8.60 -5.27
C ILE A 228 2.20 -8.11 -5.34
N THR A 229 2.51 -7.02 -4.64
CA THR A 229 3.87 -6.48 -4.57
C THR A 229 4.68 -7.14 -3.45
N GLY A 230 5.97 -7.35 -3.71
CA GLY A 230 6.96 -7.74 -2.71
C GLY A 230 7.80 -6.54 -2.31
N TYR A 231 8.07 -6.38 -1.01
CA TYR A 231 8.78 -5.21 -0.50
C TYR A 231 10.24 -5.52 -0.21
N VAL A 232 10.62 -5.67 1.03
CA VAL A 232 12.02 -5.81 1.46
C VAL A 232 12.39 -7.25 1.78
N ASP A 233 13.53 -7.69 1.27
CA ASP A 233 14.11 -8.99 1.58
C ASP A 233 15.12 -8.87 2.75
N PHE A 234 14.66 -9.19 3.95
CA PHE A 234 15.53 -9.21 5.12
C PHE A 234 16.59 -10.32 5.10
N SER A 235 16.47 -11.33 4.27
CA SER A 235 17.48 -12.39 4.13
C SER A 235 18.72 -11.90 3.39
N ARG A 236 18.61 -10.84 2.61
CA ARG A 236 19.70 -10.23 1.81
C ARG A 236 20.29 -9.01 2.50
N ARG A 237 20.65 -9.14 3.78
CA ARG A 237 21.23 -8.02 4.53
C ARG A 237 22.70 -7.80 4.21
N PRO A 238 23.14 -6.54 4.05
CA PRO A 238 24.56 -6.24 4.11
C PRO A 238 25.07 -6.50 5.54
N LYS A 239 26.30 -6.99 5.67
CA LYS A 239 26.97 -7.09 6.97
C LYS A 239 27.15 -5.67 7.52
N PHE A 240 26.56 -5.42 8.68
CA PHE A 240 26.43 -4.09 9.27
C PHE A 240 27.75 -3.36 9.45
N THR A 241 27.89 -2.19 8.84
CA THR A 241 28.62 -1.04 9.37
C THR A 241 27.76 0.23 9.36
N SER A 242 26.61 0.20 8.68
CA SER A 242 25.63 1.29 8.61
C SER A 242 24.35 0.78 7.96
N LEU A 243 23.21 1.00 8.52
CA LEU A 243 21.93 0.55 7.99
C LEU A 243 21.09 1.75 7.53
N ARG A 244 20.80 1.84 6.23
CA ARG A 244 19.82 2.78 5.68
C ARG A 244 18.63 1.99 5.15
N PHE A 245 17.57 1.99 5.91
CA PHE A 245 16.33 1.34 5.48
C PHE A 245 15.57 2.27 4.51
N PRO A 246 15.04 1.75 3.40
CA PRO A 246 15.22 0.39 2.86
C PRO A 246 16.39 0.26 1.88
N MET A 247 17.22 1.31 1.71
CA MET A 247 18.23 1.43 0.64
C MET A 247 19.26 0.30 0.66
N ASP A 248 19.65 -0.16 1.84
CA ASP A 248 20.69 -1.18 2.00
C ASP A 248 20.14 -2.61 1.93
N PHE A 249 18.84 -2.78 1.65
CA PHE A 249 18.20 -4.09 1.52
C PHE A 249 17.88 -4.41 0.07
N GLY A 250 17.82 -5.71 -0.25
CA GLY A 250 17.25 -6.18 -1.51
C GLY A 250 15.72 -6.06 -1.50
N GLY A 251 15.12 -6.00 -2.68
CA GLY A 251 13.68 -6.12 -2.83
C GLY A 251 13.25 -7.57 -3.01
N LEU A 252 11.97 -7.82 -2.84
CA LEU A 252 11.30 -9.09 -3.10
C LEU A 252 10.61 -9.07 -4.48
N PRO A 253 10.44 -10.23 -5.13
CA PRO A 253 9.72 -10.28 -6.39
C PRO A 253 8.24 -9.99 -6.20
N ASN A 254 7.66 -9.25 -7.14
CA ASN A 254 6.22 -9.12 -7.28
C ASN A 254 5.62 -10.40 -7.91
N THR A 255 4.33 -10.61 -7.74
CA THR A 255 3.64 -11.79 -8.27
C THR A 255 2.35 -11.39 -8.98
N LEU A 256 2.20 -11.82 -10.24
CA LEU A 256 0.95 -11.80 -10.97
C LEU A 256 0.31 -13.19 -10.92
N PHE A 257 -0.90 -13.25 -10.43
CA PHE A 257 -1.72 -14.45 -10.38
C PHE A 257 -2.87 -14.32 -11.39
N ARG A 258 -3.02 -15.31 -12.25
CA ARG A 258 -4.20 -15.44 -13.09
C ARG A 258 -5.27 -16.18 -12.32
N ASN A 259 -6.49 -15.67 -12.35
CA ASN A 259 -7.68 -16.37 -11.90
C ASN A 259 -8.02 -17.50 -12.88
N ASN A 260 -8.29 -18.68 -12.38
CA ASN A 260 -8.61 -19.84 -13.21
C ASN A 260 -10.15 -20.02 -13.41
N GLY A 261 -10.97 -19.12 -12.87
CA GLY A 261 -12.44 -19.18 -12.93
C GLY A 261 -13.07 -20.28 -12.08
N ASP A 262 -12.29 -20.98 -11.27
CA ASP A 262 -12.74 -22.08 -10.38
C ASP A 262 -12.47 -21.79 -8.90
N GLY A 263 -12.16 -20.55 -8.56
CA GLY A 263 -11.80 -20.10 -7.21
C GLY A 263 -10.33 -20.32 -6.86
N THR A 264 -9.49 -20.73 -7.83
CA THR A 264 -8.04 -20.89 -7.65
C THR A 264 -7.25 -19.92 -8.53
N PHE A 265 -6.00 -19.68 -8.15
CA PHE A 265 -5.07 -18.79 -8.84
C PHE A 265 -3.80 -19.52 -9.27
N SER A 266 -3.30 -19.18 -10.46
CA SER A 266 -2.02 -19.68 -11.00
C SER A 266 -0.99 -18.55 -11.06
N ASN A 267 0.22 -18.78 -10.55
CA ASN A 267 1.31 -17.80 -10.69
C ASN A 267 1.81 -17.76 -12.13
N VAL A 268 1.58 -16.64 -12.81
CA VAL A 268 1.94 -16.44 -14.22
C VAL A 268 3.03 -15.38 -14.43
N THR A 269 3.63 -14.87 -13.35
CA THR A 269 4.61 -13.79 -13.37
C THR A 269 5.71 -13.97 -14.40
N ALA A 270 6.30 -15.17 -14.47
CA ALA A 270 7.42 -15.45 -15.37
C ALA A 270 7.03 -15.47 -16.85
N SER A 271 5.79 -15.85 -17.16
CA SER A 271 5.31 -15.98 -18.55
C SER A 271 4.74 -14.70 -19.13
N THR A 272 4.36 -13.75 -18.28
CA THR A 272 3.63 -12.54 -18.69
C THR A 272 4.52 -11.32 -18.96
N GLY A 273 5.81 -11.39 -18.66
CA GLY A 273 6.74 -10.28 -18.89
C GLY A 273 6.72 -9.19 -17.84
N VAL A 274 6.05 -9.40 -16.70
CA VAL A 274 6.07 -8.50 -15.53
C VAL A 274 7.11 -8.93 -14.49
N LEU A 275 7.87 -9.99 -14.77
CA LEU A 275 8.95 -10.40 -13.89
C LEU A 275 10.01 -9.29 -13.83
N ASP A 276 10.20 -8.74 -12.65
CA ASP A 276 11.25 -7.75 -12.39
C ASP A 276 12.51 -8.45 -11.86
N ASP A 277 13.48 -8.66 -12.74
CA ASP A 277 14.77 -9.28 -12.38
C ASP A 277 15.55 -8.46 -11.34
N ALA A 278 15.24 -7.17 -11.21
CA ALA A 278 15.89 -6.28 -10.25
C ALA A 278 15.37 -6.49 -8.81
N SER A 279 14.22 -7.16 -8.64
CA SER A 279 13.56 -7.35 -7.33
C SER A 279 13.52 -6.03 -6.56
N ARG A 280 12.70 -5.10 -7.07
CA ARG A 280 12.55 -3.76 -6.50
C ARG A 280 11.72 -3.82 -5.21
N LYS A 281 11.86 -2.78 -4.41
CA LYS A 281 11.08 -2.63 -3.18
C LYS A 281 9.72 -2.02 -3.49
N SER A 282 8.80 -2.87 -3.96
CA SER A 282 7.50 -2.41 -4.45
C SER A 282 6.52 -2.16 -3.30
N MET A 283 5.78 -1.05 -3.39
CA MET A 283 4.85 -0.61 -2.36
C MET A 283 3.39 -0.77 -2.80
N GLN A 284 2.99 -0.02 -3.80
CA GLN A 284 1.62 -0.02 -4.31
C GLN A 284 1.59 -0.39 -5.79
N VAL A 285 0.42 -0.82 -6.23
CA VAL A 285 0.18 -1.24 -7.61
C VAL A 285 -1.23 -0.87 -8.01
N LEU A 286 -1.46 -0.63 -9.28
CA LEU A 286 -2.78 -0.51 -9.86
C LEU A 286 -2.82 -0.97 -11.31
N PHE A 287 -4.00 -1.42 -11.74
CA PHE A 287 -4.34 -1.64 -13.12
C PHE A 287 -5.19 -0.48 -13.65
N ASN A 288 -4.90 0.00 -14.84
CA ASN A 288 -5.70 0.97 -15.56
C ASN A 288 -5.33 0.96 -17.05
N ASP A 289 -6.29 1.25 -17.91
CA ASP A 289 -6.03 1.50 -19.32
C ASP A 289 -5.46 2.92 -19.48
N PHE A 290 -4.14 3.03 -19.54
CA PHE A 290 -3.44 4.32 -19.63
C PHE A 290 -3.30 4.84 -21.07
N ASN A 291 -3.47 3.99 -22.05
CA ASN A 291 -3.28 4.33 -23.47
C ASN A 291 -4.58 4.30 -24.29
N GLU A 292 -5.73 4.05 -23.64
CA GLU A 292 -7.08 4.00 -24.24
C GLU A 292 -7.26 2.87 -25.28
N ASP A 293 -6.51 1.76 -25.12
CA ASP A 293 -6.62 0.57 -25.98
C ASP A 293 -7.59 -0.49 -25.42
N ARG A 294 -8.20 -0.26 -24.27
CA ARG A 294 -9.13 -1.10 -23.51
C ARG A 294 -8.46 -2.33 -22.87
N LEU A 295 -7.17 -2.31 -22.72
CA LEU A 295 -6.42 -3.33 -22.02
C LEU A 295 -5.90 -2.74 -20.69
N PRO A 296 -6.06 -3.42 -19.57
CA PRO A 296 -5.50 -2.93 -18.31
C PRO A 296 -3.98 -2.99 -18.35
N ASP A 297 -3.34 -1.82 -18.30
CA ASP A 297 -1.90 -1.67 -18.07
C ASP A 297 -1.59 -1.74 -16.58
N LEU A 298 -0.32 -1.91 -16.22
CA LEU A 298 0.12 -2.08 -14.84
C LEU A 298 1.11 -0.99 -14.44
N PHE A 299 0.83 -0.30 -13.33
CA PHE A 299 1.76 0.65 -12.71
C PHE A 299 2.10 0.21 -11.29
N VAL A 300 3.40 0.21 -10.95
CA VAL A 300 3.95 -0.23 -9.65
C VAL A 300 4.84 0.85 -9.08
N THR A 301 4.53 1.34 -7.88
CA THR A 301 5.41 2.26 -7.16
C THR A 301 6.48 1.51 -6.40
N ASN A 302 7.71 2.04 -6.41
CA ASN A 302 8.85 1.42 -5.75
C ASN A 302 9.53 2.39 -4.79
N ASP A 303 9.82 1.92 -3.60
CA ASP A 303 10.57 2.66 -2.60
C ASP A 303 12.07 2.61 -2.92
N THR A 304 12.65 3.80 -3.18
CA THR A 304 14.08 3.98 -3.55
C THR A 304 14.54 3.34 -4.87
N ASP A 305 13.65 2.67 -5.58
CA ASP A 305 13.93 2.07 -6.88
C ASP A 305 13.04 2.71 -7.97
N ALA A 306 13.40 2.51 -9.24
CA ALA A 306 12.60 3.03 -10.34
C ALA A 306 11.20 2.40 -10.38
N ASN A 307 10.16 3.21 -10.56
CA ASN A 307 8.80 2.72 -10.71
C ASN A 307 8.64 1.79 -11.90
N GLY A 308 7.75 0.81 -11.77
CA GLY A 308 7.39 -0.12 -12.83
C GLY A 308 6.18 0.38 -13.61
N PHE A 309 6.29 0.42 -14.94
CA PHE A 309 5.16 0.65 -15.82
C PHE A 309 5.20 -0.33 -16.98
N TYR A 310 4.09 -1.03 -17.19
CA TYR A 310 4.00 -2.13 -18.13
C TYR A 310 2.73 -1.98 -18.97
N LEU A 311 2.90 -1.85 -20.29
CA LEU A 311 1.80 -1.83 -21.24
C LEU A 311 1.33 -3.25 -21.54
N ASN A 312 0.06 -3.49 -21.47
CA ASN A 312 -0.59 -4.72 -21.87
C ASN A 312 -0.53 -4.86 -23.41
N ARG A 313 -0.31 -6.07 -23.91
CA ARG A 313 -0.23 -6.36 -25.35
C ARG A 313 -1.48 -6.99 -25.92
N GLY A 314 -2.45 -7.35 -25.08
CA GLY A 314 -3.65 -8.07 -25.48
C GLY A 314 -3.43 -9.54 -25.86
N ASP A 315 -2.25 -10.08 -25.60
CA ASP A 315 -1.90 -11.49 -25.84
C ASP A 315 -1.60 -12.23 -24.52
N GLY A 316 -2.04 -11.66 -23.38
CA GLY A 316 -1.76 -12.15 -22.04
C GLY A 316 -0.34 -11.81 -21.55
N THR A 317 0.37 -10.91 -22.24
CA THR A 317 1.72 -10.48 -21.85
C THR A 317 1.82 -8.96 -21.76
N PHE A 318 2.85 -8.50 -21.03
CA PHE A 318 3.14 -7.08 -20.84
C PHE A 318 4.48 -6.69 -21.46
N LYS A 319 4.60 -5.41 -21.79
CA LYS A 319 5.83 -4.78 -22.25
C LYS A 319 6.27 -3.70 -21.24
N PRO A 320 7.51 -3.79 -20.69
CA PRO A 320 8.03 -2.71 -19.85
C PRO A 320 8.07 -1.37 -20.62
N PHE A 321 7.54 -0.31 -19.98
CA PHE A 321 7.42 1.02 -20.60
C PHE A 321 7.82 2.16 -19.68
N SER A 322 8.39 1.90 -18.51
CA SER A 322 8.75 2.91 -17.49
C SER A 322 9.66 4.01 -18.02
N GLY A 323 10.70 3.64 -18.77
CA GLY A 323 11.63 4.62 -19.35
C GLY A 323 10.97 5.56 -20.35
N PRO A 324 10.30 5.05 -21.41
CA PRO A 324 9.62 5.87 -22.41
C PRO A 324 8.49 6.74 -21.85
N SER A 325 7.79 6.29 -20.80
CA SER A 325 6.70 7.03 -20.18
C SER A 325 7.16 8.22 -19.34
N GLY A 326 8.43 8.26 -18.94
CA GLY A 326 8.93 9.25 -17.96
C GLY A 326 8.58 8.92 -16.50
N LEU A 327 7.95 7.78 -16.24
CA LEU A 327 7.50 7.37 -14.90
C LEU A 327 8.60 6.60 -14.11
N SER A 328 9.79 6.43 -14.70
CA SER A 328 10.92 5.73 -14.08
C SER A 328 11.66 6.65 -13.09
N THR A 329 10.96 7.12 -12.06
CA THR A 329 11.59 7.91 -10.98
C THR A 329 12.07 7.00 -9.86
N THR A 330 13.09 7.41 -9.13
CA THR A 330 13.71 6.65 -8.03
C THR A 330 13.59 7.38 -6.68
N ASP A 331 12.53 8.18 -6.53
CA ASP A 331 12.40 9.16 -5.44
C ASP A 331 11.64 8.63 -4.21
N GLY A 332 11.53 7.31 -4.04
CA GLY A 332 10.82 6.70 -2.92
C GLY A 332 9.31 6.83 -3.06
N SER A 333 8.77 6.22 -4.12
CA SER A 333 7.33 6.26 -4.41
C SER A 333 6.55 5.32 -3.47
N MET A 334 5.51 5.85 -2.84
CA MET A 334 4.72 5.15 -1.82
C MET A 334 3.30 4.87 -2.28
N GLY A 335 2.43 5.86 -2.20
CA GLY A 335 1.03 5.75 -2.56
C GLY A 335 0.77 6.11 -4.02
N VAL A 336 -0.31 5.58 -4.57
CA VAL A 336 -0.77 5.88 -5.93
C VAL A 336 -2.29 6.03 -5.94
N ALA A 337 -2.79 6.95 -6.78
CA ALA A 337 -4.21 7.16 -7.00
C ALA A 337 -4.49 7.58 -8.44
N LEU A 338 -5.72 7.33 -8.86
CA LEU A 338 -6.24 7.72 -10.17
C LEU A 338 -7.34 8.76 -10.03
N GLY A 339 -7.47 9.63 -11.01
CA GLY A 339 -8.56 10.60 -11.10
C GLY A 339 -8.39 11.52 -12.30
N ASP A 340 -9.45 12.16 -12.72
CA ASP A 340 -9.41 13.23 -13.73
C ASP A 340 -9.22 14.56 -13.00
N PHE A 341 -7.95 14.91 -12.70
CA PHE A 341 -7.63 16.08 -11.86
C PHE A 341 -7.68 17.39 -12.64
N ASN A 342 -7.50 17.34 -13.96
CA ASN A 342 -7.52 18.49 -14.83
C ASN A 342 -8.87 18.68 -15.56
N LYS A 343 -9.80 17.74 -15.41
CA LYS A 343 -11.15 17.71 -15.99
C LYS A 343 -11.14 17.70 -17.53
N ASP A 344 -10.22 16.96 -18.12
CA ASP A 344 -10.16 16.75 -19.58
C ASP A 344 -10.88 15.48 -20.05
N GLY A 345 -11.39 14.68 -19.11
CA GLY A 345 -12.11 13.44 -19.36
C GLY A 345 -11.20 12.22 -19.45
N LEU A 346 -9.90 12.38 -19.22
CA LEU A 346 -8.93 11.29 -19.17
C LEU A 346 -8.56 10.96 -17.73
N THR A 347 -8.12 9.75 -17.49
CA THR A 347 -7.62 9.36 -16.16
C THR A 347 -6.19 9.81 -15.96
N ASP A 348 -5.97 10.66 -14.97
CA ASP A 348 -4.66 11.08 -14.53
C ASP A 348 -4.11 10.14 -13.44
N LEU A 349 -2.78 10.05 -13.33
CA LEU A 349 -2.07 9.28 -12.33
C LEU A 349 -1.38 10.21 -11.34
N VAL A 350 -1.62 10.00 -10.06
CA VAL A 350 -0.90 10.66 -8.97
C VAL A 350 -0.18 9.62 -8.15
N TYR A 351 1.10 9.80 -7.88
CA TYR A 351 1.82 9.04 -6.89
C TYR A 351 2.62 9.95 -5.95
N THR A 352 2.78 9.50 -4.72
CA THR A 352 3.46 10.27 -3.68
C THR A 352 4.87 9.76 -3.49
N ASN A 353 5.83 10.69 -3.39
CA ASN A 353 7.21 10.38 -3.06
C ASN A 353 7.55 10.92 -1.68
N TYR A 354 8.41 10.22 -0.95
CA TYR A 354 9.09 10.86 0.16
C TYR A 354 10.52 11.24 -0.29
N ALA A 355 10.88 12.50 -0.10
CA ALA A 355 12.24 12.92 -0.36
C ALA A 355 13.02 12.95 0.95
N SER A 356 14.25 12.47 0.89
CA SER A 356 15.21 12.52 2.01
C SER A 356 15.62 13.92 2.41
N GLU A 357 15.27 14.94 1.62
CA GLU A 357 15.54 16.35 1.89
C GLU A 357 14.25 17.18 1.77
N VAL A 358 13.98 17.92 2.82
CA VAL A 358 12.84 18.80 3.05
C VAL A 358 12.67 19.79 1.89
N ASN A 359 11.90 19.46 0.87
CA ASN A 359 11.31 20.44 -0.07
C ASN A 359 10.63 19.78 -1.28
N THR A 360 9.85 18.73 -1.10
CA THR A 360 9.09 18.22 -2.22
C THR A 360 7.71 18.84 -2.25
N LEU A 361 7.62 19.92 -2.98
CA LEU A 361 6.37 20.27 -3.64
C LEU A 361 6.10 19.21 -4.69
N ALA A 362 4.89 18.66 -4.70
CA ALA A 362 4.44 17.80 -5.79
C ALA A 362 4.78 18.46 -7.12
N THR A 363 5.56 17.80 -7.94
CA THR A 363 5.88 18.30 -9.27
C THR A 363 4.80 17.81 -10.22
N LEU A 364 4.01 18.73 -10.70
CA LEU A 364 3.03 18.46 -11.75
C LEU A 364 3.81 18.20 -13.04
N VAL A 365 3.82 16.99 -13.52
CA VAL A 365 4.35 16.65 -14.84
C VAL A 365 3.15 16.64 -15.80
N ASP A 366 2.92 17.79 -16.43
CA ASP A 366 1.96 17.91 -17.54
C ASP A 366 2.61 17.27 -18.79
N ASN A 367 2.22 16.04 -19.06
CA ASN A 367 2.70 15.34 -20.24
C ASN A 367 1.83 15.68 -21.49
N ARG A 368 1.58 16.96 -21.71
CA ARG A 368 0.97 17.46 -22.97
C ARG A 368 1.93 17.31 -24.12
N SER A 369 2.39 16.15 -24.43
CA SER A 369 3.20 16.01 -25.61
C SER A 369 2.73 14.90 -26.52
N SER A 370 2.42 15.38 -27.65
CA SER A 370 2.66 14.82 -28.97
C SER A 370 1.60 13.90 -29.55
N ASN A 371 1.31 14.23 -30.74
CA ASN A 371 0.56 13.64 -31.84
C ASN A 371 0.79 12.13 -32.14
N ASP A 372 1.34 11.35 -31.21
CA ASP A 372 1.79 9.97 -31.47
C ASP A 372 1.01 8.90 -30.72
N GLY A 373 -0.18 9.20 -30.18
CA GLY A 373 -1.02 8.18 -29.51
C GLY A 373 -0.46 7.73 -28.14
N GLN A 374 0.42 8.52 -27.53
CA GLN A 374 1.05 8.20 -26.25
C GLN A 374 0.39 8.93 -25.10
N LEU A 375 0.37 8.27 -23.93
CA LEU A 375 -0.13 8.71 -22.62
C LEU A 375 -0.50 10.19 -22.53
N ARG A 376 -1.80 10.47 -22.51
CA ARG A 376 -2.36 11.83 -22.38
C ARG A 376 -2.61 12.22 -20.92
N ASN A 377 -2.14 11.43 -19.97
CA ASN A 377 -2.44 11.61 -18.57
C ASN A 377 -1.46 12.56 -17.89
N ALA A 378 -1.95 13.43 -17.03
CA ALA A 378 -1.12 14.25 -16.17
C ALA A 378 -0.60 13.38 -15.02
N VAL A 379 0.70 13.43 -14.76
CA VAL A 379 1.33 12.75 -13.63
C VAL A 379 1.66 13.78 -12.58
N PHE A 380 1.11 13.59 -11.37
CA PHE A 380 1.41 14.40 -10.20
C PHE A 380 2.39 13.63 -9.31
N VAL A 381 3.49 14.25 -8.95
CA VAL A 381 4.56 13.66 -8.12
C VAL A 381 4.69 14.43 -6.81
#